data_0da84bee6e3ad6ca73e02c77769b6b5e
#
_entry.id   0da84bee6e3ad6ca73e02c77769b6b5e
#
_cell.length_a   1.000
_cell.length_b   1.000
_cell.length_c   1.000
_cell.angle_alpha   90.00
_cell.angle_beta   90.00
_cell.angle_gamma   90.00
#
_symmetry.space_group_name_H-M   'P 1'
#
loop_
_entity.id
_entity.type
_entity.pdbx_description
1 polymer ?
#
loop_
_entity_poly.entity_id
_entity_poly.type
_entity_poly.pdbx_seq_one_letter_code
_entity_poly.pdbx_strand_id
1 'polypeptide(L)'
;YKRQVLTWGPQSGPGLIATRDFSEVFALGHWEYGKTTLQEEYERDMAKGMSNVPFPHNYFPHDDPHLEPLFAWRSHANLLWRNWLNWVYQTTPYDLTEVPGLRAERRLGIDRFPPRALRPAQGRFLTVRP
;
A
#
# COMPACT_ATOMS: atom_id res chain seq x y z
N TYR A 1 -20.73 -8.82 -3.29
CA TYR A 1 -19.76 -7.96 -2.58
C TYR A 1 -19.81 -6.57 -3.17
N LYS A 2 -20.21 -5.56 -2.38
CA LYS A 2 -20.21 -4.17 -2.85
C LYS A 2 -18.79 -3.62 -2.68
N ARG A 3 -18.13 -3.33 -3.80
CA ARG A 3 -16.83 -2.66 -3.85
C ARG A 3 -17.03 -1.15 -3.82
N GLN A 4 -16.05 -0.43 -3.31
CA GLN A 4 -16.00 1.03 -3.26
C GLN A 4 -14.68 1.51 -3.85
N VAL A 5 -14.71 2.59 -4.61
CA VAL A 5 -13.51 3.28 -5.09
C VAL A 5 -13.03 4.21 -3.99
N LEU A 6 -11.80 4.05 -3.55
CA LEU A 6 -11.19 4.84 -2.49
C LEU A 6 -10.39 6.01 -3.04
N THR A 7 -9.73 5.82 -4.19
CA THR A 7 -9.02 6.90 -4.89
C THR A 7 -9.35 6.85 -6.37
N TRP A 8 -9.44 8.02 -6.98
CA TRP A 8 -9.76 8.17 -8.39
C TRP A 8 -9.02 9.38 -8.97
N GLY A 9 -8.47 9.23 -10.17
CA GLY A 9 -7.85 10.30 -10.91
C GLY A 9 -8.60 10.56 -12.23
N PRO A 10 -8.71 11.82 -12.69
CA PRO A 10 -9.45 12.14 -13.91
C PRO A 10 -8.84 11.52 -15.18
N GLN A 11 -7.55 11.24 -15.17
CA GLN A 11 -6.84 10.63 -16.30
C GLN A 11 -6.60 9.14 -16.11
N SER A 12 -6.25 8.71 -14.87
CA SER A 12 -5.90 7.33 -14.54
C SER A 12 -7.11 6.46 -14.17
N GLY A 13 -8.25 7.06 -13.87
CA GLY A 13 -9.40 6.32 -13.34
C GLY A 13 -9.20 5.89 -11.88
N PRO A 14 -9.80 4.75 -11.46
CA PRO A 14 -9.67 4.26 -10.10
C PRO A 14 -8.23 3.84 -9.81
N GLY A 15 -7.65 4.31 -8.71
CA GLY A 15 -6.32 3.94 -8.26
C GLY A 15 -6.33 2.92 -7.13
N LEU A 16 -7.37 2.95 -6.28
CA LEU A 16 -7.55 2.04 -5.17
C LEU A 16 -9.03 1.67 -5.03
N ILE A 17 -9.29 0.38 -4.99
CA ILE A 17 -10.64 -0.18 -4.81
C ILE A 17 -10.61 -1.15 -3.63
N ALA A 18 -11.65 -1.18 -2.83
CA ALA A 18 -11.77 -2.15 -1.74
C ALA A 18 -13.20 -2.67 -1.59
N THR A 19 -13.36 -3.81 -0.95
CA THR A 19 -14.63 -4.24 -0.39
C THR A 19 -15.00 -3.35 0.80
N ARG A 20 -16.28 -3.31 1.18
CA ARG A 20 -16.72 -2.44 2.29
C ARG A 20 -16.13 -2.86 3.65
N ASP A 21 -15.84 -4.13 3.79
CA ASP A 21 -15.21 -4.73 4.96
C ASP A 21 -13.68 -4.77 4.89
N PHE A 22 -13.10 -4.22 3.83
CA PHE A 22 -11.65 -4.20 3.56
C PHE A 22 -10.99 -5.58 3.53
N SER A 23 -11.75 -6.65 3.35
CA SER A 23 -11.20 -8.00 3.19
C SER A 23 -10.43 -8.16 1.87
N GLU A 24 -10.81 -7.37 0.85
CA GLU A 24 -10.12 -7.30 -0.43
C GLU A 24 -9.75 -5.85 -0.75
N VAL A 25 -8.49 -5.60 -1.07
CA VAL A 25 -7.98 -4.29 -1.49
C VAL A 25 -7.22 -4.45 -2.80
N PHE A 26 -7.59 -3.65 -3.80
CA PHE A 26 -6.99 -3.67 -5.13
C PHE A 26 -6.28 -2.34 -5.37
N ALA A 27 -4.96 -2.36 -5.41
CA ALA A 27 -4.14 -1.25 -5.83
C ALA A 27 -3.87 -1.37 -7.33
N LEU A 28 -4.36 -0.42 -8.13
CA LEU A 28 -4.25 -0.43 -9.59
C LEU A 28 -3.01 0.32 -10.10
N GLY A 29 -2.24 0.91 -9.19
CA GLY A 29 -0.95 1.53 -9.47
C GLY A 29 0.13 0.97 -8.56
N HIS A 30 1.38 1.21 -8.92
CA HIS A 30 2.57 0.75 -8.21
C HIS A 30 2.94 1.71 -7.07
N TRP A 31 2.28 1.57 -5.93
CA TRP A 31 2.53 2.40 -4.75
C TRP A 31 3.86 2.09 -4.06
N GLU A 32 4.42 0.89 -4.34
CA GLU A 32 5.68 0.40 -3.82
C GLU A 32 6.92 0.93 -4.56
N TYR A 33 6.74 1.54 -5.74
CA TYR A 33 7.86 2.02 -6.55
C TYR A 33 8.75 3.00 -5.80
N GLY A 34 10.06 2.81 -5.94
CA GLY A 34 11.08 3.78 -5.57
C GLY A 34 11.06 5.01 -6.49
N LYS A 35 11.90 6.00 -6.15
CA LYS A 35 11.94 7.27 -6.87
C LYS A 35 12.24 7.10 -8.38
N THR A 36 13.15 6.17 -8.73
CA THR A 36 13.66 6.00 -10.10
C THR A 36 13.06 4.80 -10.81
N THR A 37 12.29 3.95 -10.14
CA THR A 37 11.84 2.66 -10.70
C THR A 37 11.08 2.82 -12.02
N LEU A 38 10.16 3.78 -12.10
CA LEU A 38 9.39 4.02 -13.33
C LEU A 38 10.28 4.59 -14.45
N GLN A 39 11.24 5.44 -14.12
CA GLN A 39 12.23 5.95 -15.08
C GLN A 39 13.06 4.81 -15.67
N GLU A 40 13.59 3.94 -14.81
CA GLU A 40 14.40 2.78 -15.23
C GLU A 40 13.59 1.82 -16.12
N GLU A 41 12.31 1.61 -15.82
CA GLU A 41 11.42 0.82 -16.68
C GLU A 41 11.17 1.49 -18.03
N TYR A 42 10.89 2.78 -18.04
CA TYR A 42 10.68 3.55 -19.26
C TYR A 42 11.91 3.52 -20.17
N GLU A 43 13.10 3.83 -19.62
CA GLU A 43 14.37 3.83 -20.34
C GLU A 43 14.73 2.44 -20.89
N ARG A 44 14.50 1.39 -20.08
CA ARG A 44 14.71 0.00 -20.48
C ARG A 44 13.83 -0.39 -21.67
N ASP A 45 12.55 -0.02 -21.66
CA ASP A 45 11.61 -0.41 -22.67
C ASP A 45 11.80 0.41 -23.97
N MET A 46 12.19 1.68 -23.86
CA MET A 46 12.63 2.49 -24.99
C MET A 46 13.90 1.91 -25.64
N ALA A 47 14.88 1.48 -24.84
CA ALA A 47 16.12 0.87 -25.34
C ALA A 47 15.90 -0.46 -26.07
N LYS A 48 14.82 -1.18 -25.73
CA LYS A 48 14.38 -2.39 -26.46
C LYS A 48 13.68 -2.10 -27.79
N GLY A 49 13.47 -0.84 -28.14
CA GLY A 49 12.78 -0.43 -29.36
C GLY A 49 11.26 -0.67 -29.32
N MET A 50 10.65 -0.74 -28.13
CA MET A 50 9.21 -0.87 -28.01
C MET A 50 8.51 0.41 -28.50
N SER A 51 7.57 0.27 -29.43
CA SER A 51 6.94 1.42 -30.12
C SER A 51 5.82 2.11 -29.33
N ASN A 52 5.31 1.48 -28.27
CA ASN A 52 4.12 1.95 -27.53
C ASN A 52 4.41 2.16 -26.03
N VAL A 53 5.58 2.72 -25.69
CA VAL A 53 5.90 3.06 -24.31
C VAL A 53 5.40 4.47 -24.03
N PRO A 54 4.36 4.65 -23.21
CA PRO A 54 3.87 5.99 -22.91
C PRO A 54 4.86 6.74 -22.04
N PHE A 55 5.04 8.03 -22.32
CA PHE A 55 5.83 8.89 -21.47
C PHE A 55 5.19 9.01 -20.07
N PRO A 56 5.95 8.91 -18.96
CA PRO A 56 5.41 9.00 -17.61
C PRO A 56 5.06 10.46 -17.25
N HIS A 57 3.79 10.84 -17.48
CA HIS A 57 3.28 12.17 -17.15
C HIS A 57 3.24 12.47 -15.65
N ASN A 58 3.50 13.72 -15.27
CA ASN A 58 3.53 14.19 -13.87
C ASN A 58 4.53 13.45 -12.99
N TYR A 59 5.45 12.73 -13.57
CA TYR A 59 6.49 12.00 -12.88
C TYR A 59 7.77 12.84 -12.74
N PHE A 60 8.11 13.58 -13.79
CA PHE A 60 9.18 14.58 -13.77
C PHE A 60 8.62 15.98 -13.52
N PRO A 61 9.39 16.88 -12.89
CA PRO A 61 9.04 18.30 -12.85
C PRO A 61 8.82 18.86 -14.26
N HIS A 62 7.67 19.45 -14.52
CA HIS A 62 7.30 19.99 -15.85
C HIS A 62 7.36 18.98 -17.00
N ASP A 63 7.25 17.68 -16.70
CA ASP A 63 7.43 16.59 -17.65
C ASP A 63 8.79 16.61 -18.37
N ASP A 64 9.83 17.18 -17.74
CA ASP A 64 11.20 17.21 -18.26
C ASP A 64 12.01 15.98 -17.75
N PRO A 65 12.35 15.01 -18.62
CA PRO A 65 13.08 13.80 -18.22
C PRO A 65 14.55 14.06 -17.84
N HIS A 66 15.06 15.27 -18.04
CA HIS A 66 16.41 15.66 -17.60
C HIS A 66 16.45 16.09 -16.13
N LEU A 67 15.28 16.26 -15.51
CA LEU A 67 15.16 16.60 -14.11
C LEU A 67 14.92 15.33 -13.27
N GLU A 68 15.30 15.40 -11.98
CA GLU A 68 15.03 14.27 -11.07
C GLU A 68 13.52 14.03 -10.89
N PRO A 69 13.07 12.76 -10.87
CA PRO A 69 11.68 12.43 -10.66
C PRO A 69 11.10 13.00 -9.37
N LEU A 70 9.83 13.42 -9.42
CA LEU A 70 9.05 13.75 -8.25
C LEU A 70 8.75 12.46 -7.45
N PHE A 71 9.00 12.48 -6.14
CA PHE A 71 8.72 11.35 -5.26
C PHE A 71 7.61 11.67 -4.26
N ALA A 72 6.49 12.17 -4.80
CA ALA A 72 5.40 12.70 -4.00
C ALA A 72 4.52 11.63 -3.33
N TRP A 73 4.53 10.38 -3.83
CA TRP A 73 3.64 9.32 -3.34
C TRP A 73 4.16 8.53 -2.13
N ARG A 74 5.44 8.63 -1.78
CA ARG A 74 6.09 7.81 -0.74
C ARG A 74 5.37 7.82 0.61
N SER A 75 5.02 9.00 1.10
CA SER A 75 4.34 9.13 2.39
C SER A 75 2.93 8.54 2.36
N HIS A 76 2.21 8.74 1.27
CA HIS A 76 0.87 8.18 1.07
C HIS A 76 0.90 6.66 0.92
N ALA A 77 1.88 6.12 0.18
CA ALA A 77 2.09 4.68 0.05
C ALA A 77 2.39 4.03 1.41
N ASN A 78 3.31 4.60 2.17
CA ASN A 78 3.64 4.10 3.50
C ASN A 78 2.43 4.14 4.45
N LEU A 79 1.63 5.21 4.39
CA LEU A 79 0.43 5.34 5.21
C LEU A 79 -0.63 4.30 4.82
N LEU A 80 -0.84 4.11 3.51
CA LEU A 80 -1.76 3.09 2.98
C LEU A 80 -1.40 1.69 3.47
N TRP A 81 -0.15 1.27 3.25
CA TRP A 81 0.32 -0.05 3.61
C TRP A 81 0.28 -0.29 5.12
N ARG A 82 0.68 0.68 5.92
CA ARG A 82 0.64 0.57 7.39
C ARG A 82 -0.78 0.49 7.91
N ASN A 83 -1.71 1.27 7.37
CA ASN A 83 -3.11 1.24 7.78
C ASN A 83 -3.76 -0.08 7.40
N TRP A 84 -3.50 -0.58 6.18
CA TRP A 84 -4.05 -1.86 5.74
C TRP A 84 -3.48 -3.03 6.52
N LEU A 85 -2.18 -3.10 6.72
CA LEU A 85 -1.54 -4.13 7.55
C LEU A 85 -2.06 -4.10 8.99
N ASN A 86 -2.25 -2.91 9.55
CA ASN A 86 -2.86 -2.79 10.88
C ASN A 86 -4.30 -3.31 10.90
N TRP A 87 -5.09 -3.03 9.86
CA TRP A 87 -6.43 -3.56 9.70
C TRP A 87 -6.42 -5.10 9.63
N VAL A 88 -5.59 -5.68 8.79
CA VAL A 88 -5.42 -7.15 8.67
C VAL A 88 -5.06 -7.74 10.04
N TYR A 89 -4.07 -7.15 10.71
CA TYR A 89 -3.64 -7.60 12.04
C TYR A 89 -4.75 -7.55 13.09
N GLN A 90 -5.59 -6.50 13.07
CA GLN A 90 -6.68 -6.32 14.05
C GLN A 90 -7.90 -7.22 13.76
N THR A 91 -8.10 -7.63 12.51
CA THR A 91 -9.29 -8.38 12.09
C THR A 91 -9.05 -9.87 11.85
N THR A 92 -7.79 -10.29 11.71
CA THR A 92 -7.46 -11.70 11.55
C THR A 92 -7.50 -12.42 12.90
N PRO A 93 -8.30 -13.49 13.04
CA PRO A 93 -8.32 -14.33 14.23
C PRO A 93 -7.01 -15.14 14.29
N TYR A 94 -6.09 -14.65 15.08
CA TYR A 94 -4.72 -15.16 15.08
C TYR A 94 -4.28 -15.48 16.49
N ASP A 95 -3.89 -16.74 16.73
CA ASP A 95 -3.35 -17.16 18.00
C ASP A 95 -1.82 -17.01 18.03
N LEU A 96 -1.35 -15.97 18.69
CA LEU A 96 0.07 -15.70 18.86
C LEU A 96 0.81 -16.86 19.56
N THR A 97 0.09 -17.69 20.32
CA THR A 97 0.70 -18.83 21.02
C THR A 97 1.16 -19.93 20.07
N GLU A 98 0.61 -19.95 18.85
CA GLU A 98 0.94 -20.93 17.82
C GLU A 98 2.20 -20.55 17.01
N VAL A 99 2.73 -19.34 17.17
CA VAL A 99 3.97 -18.91 16.50
C VAL A 99 5.18 -19.57 17.16
N PRO A 100 5.98 -20.38 16.44
CA PRO A 100 7.06 -21.17 17.03
C PRO A 100 8.08 -20.36 17.84
N GLY A 101 8.42 -19.14 17.39
CA GLY A 101 9.34 -18.25 18.08
C GLY A 101 8.80 -17.74 19.42
N LEU A 102 7.51 -17.38 19.46
CA LEU A 102 6.85 -16.88 20.67
C LEU A 102 6.57 -17.99 21.69
N ARG A 103 6.39 -19.25 21.22
CA ARG A 103 6.32 -20.42 22.12
C ARG A 103 7.63 -20.61 22.89
N ALA A 104 8.78 -20.42 22.24
CA ALA A 104 10.07 -20.53 22.89
C ALA A 104 10.30 -19.42 23.93
N GLU A 105 9.94 -18.19 23.63
CA GLU A 105 10.05 -17.04 24.54
C GLU A 105 9.17 -17.20 25.80
N ARG A 106 7.94 -17.68 25.67
CA ARG A 106 7.05 -17.96 26.80
C ARG A 106 7.60 -19.08 27.70
N ARG A 107 8.20 -20.13 27.12
CA ARG A 107 8.87 -21.21 27.93
C ARG A 107 10.03 -20.67 28.73
N LEU A 108 10.66 -19.58 28.30
CA LEU A 108 11.75 -18.89 28.98
C LEU A 108 11.27 -17.78 29.93
N GLY A 109 9.95 -17.59 30.09
CA GLY A 109 9.38 -16.56 30.97
C GLY A 109 9.57 -15.12 30.45
N ILE A 110 9.83 -14.94 29.15
CA ILE A 110 10.03 -13.63 28.54
C ILE A 110 8.68 -13.12 28.02
N ASP A 111 7.90 -12.49 28.87
CA ASP A 111 6.63 -11.84 28.51
C ASP A 111 6.89 -10.47 27.88
N ARG A 112 7.31 -10.43 26.60
CA ARG A 112 7.50 -9.16 25.87
C ARG A 112 6.20 -8.48 25.45
N PHE A 113 5.08 -9.24 25.38
CA PHE A 113 3.78 -8.72 24.99
C PHE A 113 2.69 -9.30 25.89
N PRO A 114 2.09 -8.51 26.79
CA PRO A 114 0.92 -8.97 27.51
C PRO A 114 -0.20 -9.30 26.52
N PRO A 115 -1.01 -10.35 26.76
CA PRO A 115 -2.12 -10.68 25.88
C PRO A 115 -3.08 -9.49 25.81
N ARG A 116 -3.09 -8.80 24.69
CA ARG A 116 -4.01 -7.71 24.43
C ARG A 116 -5.38 -8.35 24.15
N ALA A 117 -6.33 -8.17 25.06
CA ALA A 117 -7.71 -8.55 24.81
C ALA A 117 -8.15 -7.90 23.48
N LEU A 118 -8.45 -8.72 22.47
CA LEU A 118 -9.00 -8.29 21.19
C LEU A 118 -10.34 -7.61 21.46
N ARG A 119 -10.36 -6.28 21.55
CA ARG A 119 -11.58 -5.53 21.42
C ARG A 119 -11.90 -5.45 19.92
N PRO A 120 -13.12 -5.80 19.48
CA PRO A 120 -13.50 -5.57 18.10
C PRO A 120 -13.32 -4.09 17.80
N ALA A 121 -12.49 -3.79 16.81
CA ALA A 121 -12.22 -2.42 16.40
C ALA A 121 -13.50 -1.78 15.89
N GLN A 122 -14.10 -0.89 16.67
CA GLN A 122 -15.06 0.08 16.16
C GLN A 122 -14.27 1.14 15.38
N GLY A 123 -13.75 0.74 14.22
CA GLY A 123 -12.98 1.62 13.33
C GLY A 123 -13.91 2.60 12.62
N ARG A 124 -13.99 3.83 13.11
CA ARG A 124 -14.45 4.94 12.28
C ARG A 124 -13.29 5.33 11.35
N PHE A 125 -13.39 4.92 10.09
CA PHE A 125 -12.56 5.53 9.05
C PHE A 125 -13.03 6.97 8.83
N LEU A 126 -12.10 7.92 8.93
CA LEU A 126 -12.34 9.30 8.53
C LEU A 126 -12.55 9.33 7.02
N THR A 127 -13.80 9.40 6.58
CA THR A 127 -14.10 9.73 5.18
C THR A 127 -13.82 11.21 4.99
N VAL A 128 -12.76 11.53 4.27
CA VAL A 128 -12.55 12.88 3.73
C VAL A 128 -13.60 13.04 2.63
N ARG A 129 -14.60 13.88 2.86
CA ARG A 129 -15.53 14.31 1.81
C ARG A 129 -14.82 15.32 0.90
N PRO A 130 -15.16 15.31 -0.41
CA PRO A 130 -14.61 16.28 -1.36
C PRO A 130 -14.96 17.71 -1.00
#